data_1543f11c17c205e74d8df1149b04e3c0
#
_entry.id   1543f11c17c205e74d8df1149b04e3c0
#
_cell.length_a   1.000
_cell.length_b   1.000
_cell.length_c   1.000
_cell.angle_alpha   90.00
_cell.angle_beta   90.00
_cell.angle_gamma   90.00
#
_symmetry.space_group_name_H-M   'P 1'
#
loop_
_entity.id
_entity.type
_entity.pdbx_description
1 polymer ?
#
loop_
_entity_poly.entity_id
_entity_poly.type
_entity_poly.pdbx_seq_one_letter_code
_entity_poly.pdbx_strand_id
1 'polypeptide(L)'
;PQVVIADLANAVKIDTAEKLLGKSVKVKIIVDGEMEGWHNFKEIYKEDKESDAAYTRADDNLFYFFTSGTTGLPKIVAHTHLTLPFGHLTTSAWLGLRHGDIHYNISAPGWAKFAYSSFFGPWNMGVTVFANQVDKFIPKEQLEAMEIFGITTFCAPPTVLRLMVQEDLTIYNFKLRHCVAAGEPLNPEVIEK
;
A
#
# COMPACT_ATOMS: atom_id res chain seq x y z
N PRO A 1 5.62 -19.24 -7.13
CA PRO A 1 6.57 -18.13 -7.32
C PRO A 1 8.01 -18.65 -7.37
N GLN A 2 8.91 -17.87 -8.00
CA GLN A 2 10.34 -18.19 -7.98
C GLN A 2 11.05 -17.54 -6.79
N VAL A 3 10.57 -16.37 -6.38
CA VAL A 3 11.08 -15.60 -5.24
C VAL A 3 9.90 -15.30 -4.31
N VAL A 4 10.14 -15.36 -3.01
CA VAL A 4 9.19 -14.93 -1.97
C VAL A 4 9.91 -14.01 -1.00
N ILE A 5 9.26 -12.93 -0.64
CA ILE A 5 9.68 -12.02 0.43
C ILE A 5 8.58 -12.02 1.48
N ALA A 6 8.93 -12.28 2.73
CA ALA A 6 7.96 -12.38 3.83
C ALA A 6 8.54 -11.92 5.16
N ASP A 7 7.67 -11.57 6.09
CA ASP A 7 7.99 -11.46 7.51
C ASP A 7 8.11 -12.84 8.16
N LEU A 8 8.63 -12.91 9.37
CA LEU A 8 8.86 -14.17 10.09
C LEU A 8 7.55 -14.96 10.31
N ALA A 9 6.45 -14.28 10.61
CA ALA A 9 5.16 -14.93 10.86
C ALA A 9 4.59 -15.61 9.62
N ASN A 10 4.83 -15.03 8.43
CA ASN A 10 4.37 -15.57 7.15
C ASN A 10 5.38 -16.55 6.53
N ALA A 11 6.68 -16.43 6.84
CA ALA A 11 7.71 -17.37 6.38
C ALA A 11 7.39 -18.81 6.78
N VAL A 12 6.94 -19.02 8.03
CA VAL A 12 6.53 -20.35 8.52
C VAL A 12 5.38 -20.95 7.70
N LYS A 13 4.43 -20.11 7.29
CA LYS A 13 3.29 -20.56 6.46
C LYS A 13 3.76 -20.98 5.06
N ILE A 14 4.74 -20.28 4.51
CA ILE A 14 5.33 -20.57 3.19
C ILE A 14 6.06 -21.91 3.24
N ASP A 15 6.92 -22.15 4.23
CA ASP A 15 7.62 -23.41 4.39
C ASP A 15 6.65 -24.60 4.61
N THR A 16 5.56 -24.36 5.31
CA THR A 16 4.50 -25.36 5.48
C THR A 16 3.82 -25.66 4.14
N ALA A 17 3.51 -24.64 3.36
CA ALA A 17 2.89 -24.80 2.06
C ALA A 17 3.81 -25.52 1.05
N GLU A 18 5.13 -25.25 1.07
CA GLU A 18 6.13 -25.98 0.28
C GLU A 18 6.09 -27.50 0.56
N LYS A 19 6.09 -27.86 1.85
CA LYS A 19 6.03 -29.26 2.29
C LYS A 19 4.74 -29.94 1.83
N LEU A 20 3.59 -29.27 1.97
CA LEU A 20 2.29 -29.80 1.56
C LEU A 20 2.15 -29.98 0.06
N LEU A 21 2.72 -29.06 -0.73
CA LEU A 21 2.60 -29.07 -2.19
C LEU A 21 3.70 -29.85 -2.89
N GLY A 22 4.75 -30.29 -2.19
CA GLY A 22 5.92 -30.93 -2.77
C GLY A 22 6.66 -30.02 -3.78
N LYS A 23 6.57 -28.70 -3.61
CA LYS A 23 7.18 -27.70 -4.47
C LYS A 23 8.00 -26.73 -3.63
N SER A 24 9.15 -26.29 -4.15
CA SER A 24 10.02 -25.34 -3.47
C SER A 24 10.09 -24.01 -4.20
N VAL A 25 10.25 -22.94 -3.43
CA VAL A 25 10.58 -21.60 -3.92
C VAL A 25 12.10 -21.51 -4.08
N LYS A 26 12.57 -20.93 -5.18
CA LYS A 26 14.02 -20.87 -5.46
C LYS A 26 14.77 -19.95 -4.51
N VAL A 27 14.19 -18.79 -4.20
CA VAL A 27 14.79 -17.78 -3.33
C VAL A 27 13.75 -17.32 -2.32
N LYS A 28 14.09 -17.43 -1.04
CA LYS A 28 13.26 -16.99 0.08
C LYS A 28 13.98 -15.89 0.85
N ILE A 29 13.33 -14.75 1.05
CA ILE A 29 13.89 -13.57 1.70
C ILE A 29 13.01 -13.19 2.87
N ILE A 30 13.61 -13.07 4.07
CA ILE A 30 12.93 -12.66 5.29
C ILE A 30 13.25 -11.19 5.58
N VAL A 31 12.21 -10.37 5.84
CA VAL A 31 12.37 -8.92 6.07
C VAL A 31 12.67 -8.58 7.52
N ASP A 32 12.28 -9.43 8.47
CA ASP A 32 12.49 -9.28 9.90
C ASP A 32 12.92 -10.61 10.53
N GLY A 33 13.90 -10.55 11.40
CA GLY A 33 14.44 -11.75 12.06
C GLY A 33 15.36 -12.59 11.16
N GLU A 34 15.54 -13.85 11.58
CA GLU A 34 16.37 -14.86 10.90
C GLU A 34 15.65 -16.20 10.89
N MET A 35 15.78 -16.94 9.80
CA MET A 35 15.20 -18.26 9.65
C MET A 35 16.09 -19.12 8.74
N GLU A 36 16.32 -20.38 9.13
CA GLU A 36 17.11 -21.30 8.33
C GLU A 36 16.51 -21.51 6.93
N GLY A 37 17.36 -21.44 5.91
CA GLY A 37 16.95 -21.56 4.51
C GLY A 37 16.36 -20.28 3.90
N TRP A 38 16.41 -19.15 4.63
CA TRP A 38 15.99 -17.83 4.17
C TRP A 38 17.15 -16.84 4.16
N HIS A 39 17.24 -16.02 3.12
CA HIS A 39 18.17 -14.87 3.07
C HIS A 39 17.60 -13.72 3.88
N ASN A 40 18.47 -12.99 4.59
CA ASN A 40 18.04 -11.79 5.29
C ASN A 40 17.92 -10.63 4.32
N PHE A 41 16.81 -9.88 4.35
CA PHE A 41 16.58 -8.73 3.48
C PHE A 41 17.70 -7.67 3.59
N LYS A 42 18.30 -7.52 4.77
CA LYS A 42 19.42 -6.59 4.99
C LYS A 42 20.68 -6.94 4.19
N GLU A 43 20.81 -8.17 3.71
CA GLU A 43 21.93 -8.57 2.86
C GLU A 43 21.90 -7.86 1.51
N ILE A 44 20.71 -7.47 1.04
CA ILE A 44 20.54 -6.71 -0.22
C ILE A 44 21.31 -5.38 -0.17
N TYR A 45 21.41 -4.74 1.02
CA TYR A 45 22.16 -3.50 1.17
C TYR A 45 23.68 -3.66 1.09
N LYS A 46 24.17 -4.90 1.10
CA LYS A 46 25.61 -5.21 0.96
C LYS A 46 26.00 -5.52 -0.49
N GLU A 47 25.02 -5.67 -1.36
CA GLU A 47 25.24 -5.95 -2.77
C GLU A 47 25.53 -4.64 -3.51
N ASP A 48 26.73 -4.54 -4.08
CA ASP A 48 27.20 -3.40 -4.88
C ASP A 48 27.18 -3.77 -6.37
N LYS A 49 26.10 -4.43 -6.80
CA LYS A 49 25.96 -4.87 -8.19
C LYS A 49 24.82 -4.12 -8.87
N GLU A 50 25.17 -3.40 -9.91
CA GLU A 50 24.18 -2.93 -10.87
C GLU A 50 23.58 -4.13 -11.61
N SER A 51 22.29 -4.10 -11.79
CA SER A 51 21.55 -5.08 -12.57
C SER A 51 20.79 -4.35 -13.67
N ASP A 52 20.96 -4.80 -14.89
CA ASP A 52 20.17 -4.28 -16.00
C ASP A 52 18.68 -4.61 -15.79
N ALA A 53 17.83 -3.68 -16.20
CA ALA A 53 16.39 -3.93 -16.23
C ALA A 53 16.08 -5.06 -17.22
N ALA A 54 15.20 -5.99 -16.83
CA ALA A 54 14.74 -7.02 -17.75
C ALA A 54 14.01 -6.39 -18.94
N TYR A 55 14.24 -6.94 -20.13
CA TYR A 55 13.46 -6.56 -21.30
C TYR A 55 12.01 -7.01 -21.11
N THR A 56 11.08 -6.06 -21.14
CA THR A 56 9.64 -6.30 -21.01
C THR A 56 8.86 -5.55 -22.10
N ARG A 57 7.75 -6.13 -22.52
CA ARG A 57 6.82 -5.53 -23.47
C ARG A 57 5.70 -4.81 -22.72
N ALA A 58 5.03 -3.88 -23.38
CA ALA A 58 3.90 -3.16 -22.80
C ALA A 58 2.73 -4.07 -22.38
N ASP A 59 2.55 -5.20 -23.07
CA ASP A 59 1.52 -6.20 -22.84
C ASP A 59 1.93 -7.34 -21.87
N ASP A 60 3.19 -7.37 -21.43
CA ASP A 60 3.63 -8.30 -20.39
C ASP A 60 2.96 -7.97 -19.05
N ASN A 61 2.64 -9.00 -18.28
CA ASN A 61 2.07 -8.83 -16.95
C ASN A 61 3.13 -8.31 -15.98
N LEU A 62 2.77 -7.26 -15.24
CA LEU A 62 3.63 -6.63 -14.24
C LEU A 62 3.21 -6.99 -12.82
N PHE A 63 1.90 -6.88 -12.52
CA PHE A 63 1.35 -7.17 -11.20
C PHE A 63 0.14 -8.10 -11.28
N TYR A 64 0.01 -8.93 -10.24
CA TYR A 64 -1.17 -9.74 -9.97
C TYR A 64 -1.71 -9.36 -8.60
N PHE A 65 -2.95 -8.86 -8.55
CA PHE A 65 -3.67 -8.64 -7.31
C PHE A 65 -4.70 -9.73 -7.10
N PHE A 66 -4.82 -10.18 -5.86
CA PHE A 66 -5.82 -11.17 -5.46
C PHE A 66 -6.98 -10.46 -4.80
N THR A 67 -8.19 -10.74 -5.29
CA THR A 67 -9.43 -10.20 -4.71
C THR A 67 -10.23 -11.32 -4.07
N SER A 68 -10.98 -11.00 -3.00
CA SER A 68 -11.97 -11.93 -2.44
C SER A 68 -13.07 -12.15 -3.46
N GLY A 69 -13.09 -13.33 -4.09
CA GLY A 69 -14.15 -13.68 -5.03
C GLY A 69 -15.48 -13.91 -4.31
N THR A 70 -16.59 -13.53 -4.93
CA THR A 70 -17.96 -13.83 -4.46
C THR A 70 -18.26 -15.33 -4.40
N THR A 71 -17.44 -16.15 -5.05
CA THR A 71 -17.59 -17.61 -5.17
C THR A 71 -16.65 -18.42 -4.28
N GLY A 72 -16.01 -17.80 -3.29
CA GLY A 72 -15.16 -18.46 -2.28
C GLY A 72 -13.68 -18.62 -2.67
N LEU A 73 -13.32 -18.64 -3.94
CA LEU A 73 -11.92 -18.65 -4.37
C LEU A 73 -11.45 -17.25 -4.77
N PRO A 74 -10.24 -16.84 -4.38
CA PRO A 74 -9.66 -15.56 -4.80
C PRO A 74 -9.57 -15.48 -6.33
N LYS A 75 -9.94 -14.33 -6.87
CA LYS A 75 -9.74 -14.02 -8.29
C LYS A 75 -8.42 -13.26 -8.46
N ILE A 76 -7.76 -13.53 -9.59
CA ILE A 76 -6.51 -12.86 -9.97
C ILE A 76 -6.86 -11.73 -10.95
N VAL A 77 -6.43 -10.52 -10.62
CA VAL A 77 -6.48 -9.35 -11.50
C VAL A 77 -5.06 -9.07 -11.97
N ALA A 78 -4.82 -9.17 -13.27
CA ALA A 78 -3.52 -8.91 -13.88
C ALA A 78 -3.46 -7.48 -14.41
N HIS A 79 -2.36 -6.80 -14.13
CA HIS A 79 -2.01 -5.51 -14.69
C HIS A 79 -0.73 -5.63 -15.51
N THR A 80 -0.74 -5.08 -16.71
CA THR A 80 0.41 -5.05 -17.61
C THR A 80 1.29 -3.82 -17.34
N HIS A 81 2.47 -3.80 -17.95
CA HIS A 81 3.35 -2.62 -17.95
C HIS A 81 2.68 -1.38 -18.55
N LEU A 82 1.65 -1.54 -19.39
CA LEU A 82 0.87 -0.44 -19.95
C LEU A 82 -0.27 -0.02 -19.02
N THR A 83 -1.04 -0.95 -18.49
CA THR A 83 -2.27 -0.62 -17.73
C THR A 83 -1.96 -0.05 -16.35
N LEU A 84 -0.84 -0.40 -15.75
CA LEU A 84 -0.47 0.12 -14.44
C LEU A 84 -0.20 1.64 -14.46
N PRO A 85 0.63 2.21 -15.35
CA PRO A 85 0.82 3.66 -15.47
C PRO A 85 -0.47 4.43 -15.74
N PHE A 86 -1.37 3.91 -16.58
CA PHE A 86 -2.68 4.53 -16.80
C PHE A 86 -3.52 4.58 -15.52
N GLY A 87 -3.52 3.51 -14.72
CA GLY A 87 -4.18 3.48 -13.43
C GLY A 87 -3.59 4.49 -12.44
N HIS A 88 -2.29 4.79 -12.54
CA HIS A 88 -1.66 5.83 -11.73
C HIS A 88 -2.18 7.23 -12.07
N LEU A 89 -2.35 7.55 -13.35
CA LEU A 89 -2.88 8.84 -13.79
C LEU A 89 -4.31 9.05 -13.31
N THR A 90 -5.18 8.08 -13.50
CA THR A 90 -6.58 8.15 -13.04
C THR A 90 -6.68 8.23 -11.53
N THR A 91 -5.85 7.47 -10.80
CA THR A 91 -5.78 7.53 -9.34
C THR A 91 -5.27 8.87 -8.86
N SER A 92 -4.25 9.43 -9.48
CA SER A 92 -3.70 10.75 -9.13
C SER A 92 -4.72 11.87 -9.33
N ALA A 93 -5.50 11.80 -10.40
CA ALA A 93 -6.59 12.73 -10.66
C ALA A 93 -7.70 12.62 -9.61
N TRP A 94 -8.09 11.39 -9.25
CA TRP A 94 -9.09 11.14 -8.21
C TRP A 94 -8.62 11.60 -6.83
N LEU A 95 -7.36 11.35 -6.48
CA LEU A 95 -6.74 11.84 -5.25
C LEU A 95 -6.53 13.37 -5.27
N GLY A 96 -6.74 14.03 -6.39
CA GLY A 96 -6.57 15.48 -6.56
C GLY A 96 -5.14 15.94 -6.30
N LEU A 97 -4.14 15.10 -6.60
CA LEU A 97 -2.74 15.36 -6.29
C LEU A 97 -2.17 16.53 -7.09
N ARG A 98 -1.33 17.33 -6.44
CA ARG A 98 -0.60 18.45 -7.04
C ARG A 98 0.85 18.44 -6.57
N HIS A 99 1.72 18.99 -7.37
CA HIS A 99 3.11 19.18 -6.97
C HIS A 99 3.21 19.95 -5.63
N GLY A 100 4.03 19.45 -4.72
CA GLY A 100 4.20 20.02 -3.39
C GLY A 100 3.22 19.49 -2.34
N ASP A 101 2.27 18.64 -2.69
CA ASP A 101 1.42 17.96 -1.72
C ASP A 101 2.21 16.98 -0.84
N ILE A 102 1.72 16.80 0.38
CA ILE A 102 2.09 15.70 1.28
C ILE A 102 0.86 14.81 1.39
N HIS A 103 0.97 13.62 0.81
CA HIS A 103 -0.15 12.68 0.72
C HIS A 103 -0.07 11.59 1.77
N TYR A 104 -1.17 11.37 2.48
CA TYR A 104 -1.34 10.28 3.42
C TYR A 104 -2.49 9.36 2.98
N ASN A 105 -2.20 8.06 2.83
CA ASN A 105 -3.22 7.04 2.54
C ASN A 105 -3.22 5.97 3.62
N ILE A 106 -4.36 5.79 4.27
CA ILE A 106 -4.56 4.67 5.21
C ILE A 106 -5.11 3.47 4.43
N SER A 107 -4.21 2.56 4.11
CA SER A 107 -4.52 1.27 3.48
C SER A 107 -3.40 0.28 3.81
N ALA A 108 -3.72 -0.98 4.03
CA ALA A 108 -2.71 -2.00 4.30
C ALA A 108 -1.95 -2.39 3.02
N PRO A 109 -0.63 -2.64 3.10
CA PRO A 109 0.12 -3.30 2.03
C PRO A 109 -0.55 -4.62 1.61
N GLY A 110 -0.48 -4.94 0.33
CA GLY A 110 -1.14 -6.12 -0.25
C GLY A 110 -2.48 -5.81 -0.94
N TRP A 111 -3.12 -4.69 -0.63
CA TRP A 111 -4.26 -4.20 -1.39
C TRP A 111 -3.82 -3.39 -2.61
N ALA A 112 -4.51 -3.58 -3.74
CA ALA A 112 -4.27 -2.78 -4.93
C ALA A 112 -4.36 -1.26 -4.63
N LYS A 113 -5.32 -0.84 -3.79
CA LYS A 113 -5.45 0.53 -3.32
C LYS A 113 -4.17 1.07 -2.70
N PHE A 114 -3.45 0.25 -1.89
CA PHE A 114 -2.18 0.68 -1.30
C PHE A 114 -1.15 0.98 -2.39
N ALA A 115 -0.96 0.06 -3.35
CA ALA A 115 0.00 0.26 -4.43
C ALA A 115 -0.30 1.53 -5.24
N TYR A 116 -1.55 1.73 -5.65
CA TYR A 116 -1.95 2.88 -6.46
C TYR A 116 -1.96 4.20 -5.68
N SER A 117 -2.54 4.19 -4.47
CA SER A 117 -2.80 5.43 -3.72
C SER A 117 -1.67 5.81 -2.76
N SER A 118 -0.81 4.85 -2.32
CA SER A 118 0.30 5.16 -1.41
C SER A 118 1.64 5.35 -2.11
N PHE A 119 1.83 4.75 -3.30
CA PHE A 119 3.13 4.80 -3.98
C PHE A 119 3.04 5.37 -5.37
N PHE A 120 2.47 4.59 -6.29
CA PHE A 120 2.66 4.85 -7.70
C PHE A 120 1.96 6.12 -8.16
N GLY A 121 0.72 6.36 -7.74
CA GLY A 121 0.00 7.59 -8.06
C GLY A 121 0.74 8.83 -7.55
N PRO A 122 1.01 8.92 -6.22
CA PRO A 122 1.74 10.05 -5.64
C PRO A 122 3.13 10.27 -6.24
N TRP A 123 3.92 9.23 -6.38
CA TRP A 123 5.28 9.37 -6.93
C TRP A 123 5.30 9.77 -8.40
N ASN A 124 4.34 9.28 -9.20
CA ASN A 124 4.21 9.70 -10.59
C ASN A 124 3.91 11.21 -10.73
N MET A 125 3.33 11.82 -9.69
CA MET A 125 3.06 13.27 -9.61
C MET A 125 4.14 14.06 -8.87
N GLY A 126 5.23 13.41 -8.41
CA GLY A 126 6.28 14.06 -7.62
C GLY A 126 5.80 14.52 -6.25
N VAL A 127 4.83 13.81 -5.66
CA VAL A 127 4.23 14.12 -4.36
C VAL A 127 4.97 13.41 -3.24
N THR A 128 5.14 14.07 -2.10
CA THR A 128 5.68 13.46 -0.90
C THR A 128 4.67 12.48 -0.32
N VAL A 129 5.09 11.24 -0.08
CA VAL A 129 4.28 10.22 0.58
C VAL A 129 4.60 10.21 2.08
N PHE A 130 3.57 10.45 2.89
CA PHE A 130 3.67 10.21 4.33
C PHE A 130 3.33 8.75 4.63
N ALA A 131 4.27 8.04 5.25
CA ALA A 131 4.11 6.65 5.67
C ALA A 131 4.13 6.57 7.19
N ASN A 132 3.09 6.00 7.78
CA ASN A 132 2.97 5.81 9.22
C ASN A 132 2.68 4.33 9.51
N GLN A 133 3.58 3.70 10.25
CA GLN A 133 3.38 2.35 10.73
C GLN A 133 2.75 2.42 12.11
N VAL A 134 1.57 1.86 12.25
CA VAL A 134 0.83 1.81 13.51
C VAL A 134 0.39 0.38 13.80
N ASP A 135 0.60 -0.08 15.02
CA ASP A 135 0.14 -1.40 15.47
C ASP A 135 -1.38 -1.40 15.70
N LYS A 136 -1.90 -0.26 16.14
CA LYS A 136 -3.34 -0.04 16.38
C LYS A 136 -3.73 1.34 15.88
N PHE A 137 -4.85 1.40 15.16
CA PHE A 137 -5.40 2.68 14.73
C PHE A 137 -6.01 3.44 15.92
N ILE A 138 -5.46 4.63 16.19
CA ILE A 138 -5.92 5.58 17.21
C ILE A 138 -6.23 6.90 16.50
N PRO A 139 -7.51 7.32 16.39
CA PRO A 139 -7.92 8.50 15.61
C PRO A 139 -7.13 9.76 15.99
N LYS A 140 -7.03 10.04 17.27
CA LYS A 140 -6.33 11.21 17.81
C LYS A 140 -4.87 11.28 17.34
N GLU A 141 -4.12 10.19 17.43
CA GLU A 141 -2.72 10.14 16.99
C GLU A 141 -2.58 10.38 15.48
N GLN A 142 -3.55 9.93 14.69
CA GLN A 142 -3.55 10.18 13.25
C GLN A 142 -3.83 11.66 12.94
N LEU A 143 -4.77 12.28 13.65
CA LEU A 143 -5.08 13.71 13.50
C LEU A 143 -3.89 14.57 13.89
N GLU A 144 -3.25 14.27 15.01
CA GLU A 144 -2.01 14.93 15.46
C GLU A 144 -0.89 14.79 14.42
N ALA A 145 -0.70 13.58 13.86
CA ALA A 145 0.29 13.36 12.80
C ALA A 145 -0.04 14.17 11.53
N MET A 146 -1.31 14.24 11.15
CA MET A 146 -1.74 15.03 9.98
C MET A 146 -1.46 16.51 10.16
N GLU A 147 -1.65 17.06 11.34
CA GLU A 147 -1.31 18.44 11.66
C GLU A 147 0.20 18.68 11.67
N ILE A 148 0.95 17.87 12.45
CA ILE A 148 2.41 18.01 12.65
C ILE A 148 3.16 17.93 11.31
N PHE A 149 2.81 16.95 10.48
CA PHE A 149 3.47 16.73 9.19
C PHE A 149 2.85 17.54 8.05
N GLY A 150 1.81 18.32 8.32
CA GLY A 150 1.19 19.20 7.33
C GLY A 150 0.60 18.47 6.14
N ILE A 151 -0.12 17.38 6.40
CA ILE A 151 -0.78 16.57 5.36
C ILE A 151 -1.74 17.45 4.56
N THR A 152 -1.61 17.43 3.24
CA THR A 152 -2.43 18.25 2.33
C THR A 152 -3.48 17.45 1.59
N THR A 153 -3.25 16.15 1.39
CA THR A 153 -4.21 15.23 0.77
C THR A 153 -4.28 13.93 1.57
N PHE A 154 -5.51 13.47 1.80
CA PHE A 154 -5.76 12.29 2.62
C PHE A 154 -6.69 11.30 1.92
N CYS A 155 -6.37 10.02 2.00
CA CYS A 155 -7.19 8.94 1.48
C CYS A 155 -7.38 7.85 2.54
N ALA A 156 -8.62 7.54 2.87
CA ALA A 156 -8.90 6.52 3.87
C ALA A 156 -10.20 5.76 3.56
N PRO A 157 -10.40 4.56 4.14
CA PRO A 157 -11.70 3.92 4.12
C PRO A 157 -12.73 4.73 4.92
N PRO A 158 -14.02 4.72 4.56
CA PRO A 158 -15.09 5.35 5.33
C PRO A 158 -15.12 4.97 6.82
N THR A 159 -14.78 3.73 7.16
CA THR A 159 -14.66 3.29 8.55
C THR A 159 -13.65 4.11 9.34
N VAL A 160 -12.50 4.44 8.75
CA VAL A 160 -11.47 5.30 9.36
C VAL A 160 -12.01 6.72 9.55
N LEU A 161 -12.64 7.29 8.51
CA LEU A 161 -13.22 8.64 8.59
C LEU A 161 -14.30 8.72 9.66
N ARG A 162 -15.19 7.71 9.76
CA ARG A 162 -16.21 7.64 10.82
C ARG A 162 -15.62 7.67 12.24
N LEU A 163 -14.44 7.08 12.43
CA LEU A 163 -13.76 7.14 13.73
C LEU A 163 -13.12 8.51 13.97
N MET A 164 -12.51 9.08 12.93
CA MET A 164 -11.82 10.37 13.06
C MET A 164 -12.78 11.54 13.34
N VAL A 165 -13.98 11.56 12.73
CA VAL A 165 -14.96 12.61 12.96
C VAL A 165 -15.67 12.53 14.34
N GLN A 166 -15.38 11.53 15.15
CA GLN A 166 -15.81 11.46 16.55
C GLN A 166 -14.94 12.32 17.46
N GLU A 167 -13.72 12.64 17.03
CA GLU A 167 -12.84 13.55 17.72
C GLU A 167 -13.26 15.03 17.49
N ASP A 168 -12.83 15.91 18.36
CA ASP A 168 -13.01 17.36 18.15
C ASP A 168 -12.02 17.86 17.10
N LEU A 169 -12.47 17.98 15.86
CA LEU A 169 -11.64 18.42 14.75
C LEU A 169 -11.27 19.93 14.83
N THR A 170 -11.97 20.72 15.65
CA THR A 170 -11.79 22.18 15.73
C THR A 170 -10.51 22.58 16.44
N ILE A 171 -9.91 21.66 17.19
CA ILE A 171 -8.64 21.90 17.93
C ILE A 171 -7.40 21.79 17.06
N TYR A 172 -7.52 21.25 15.83
CA TYR A 172 -6.41 21.04 14.91
C TYR A 172 -6.34 22.11 13.83
N ASN A 173 -5.13 22.47 13.43
CA ASN A 173 -4.89 23.41 12.33
C ASN A 173 -4.41 22.66 11.07
N PHE A 174 -5.32 21.95 10.42
CA PHE A 174 -5.00 21.15 9.25
C PHE A 174 -4.63 21.99 8.03
N LYS A 175 -3.67 21.48 7.24
CA LYS A 175 -3.39 21.94 5.87
C LYS A 175 -4.13 21.12 4.83
N LEU A 176 -5.07 20.30 5.26
CA LEU A 176 -5.79 19.37 4.40
C LEU A 176 -6.61 20.13 3.36
N ARG A 177 -6.31 19.86 2.10
CA ARG A 177 -6.94 20.47 0.93
C ARG A 177 -7.96 19.53 0.28
N HIS A 178 -7.67 18.23 0.33
CA HIS A 178 -8.49 17.23 -0.35
C HIS A 178 -8.51 15.92 0.45
N CYS A 179 -9.71 15.40 0.64
CA CYS A 179 -9.94 14.12 1.32
C CYS A 179 -10.79 13.23 0.43
N VAL A 180 -10.39 11.98 0.26
CA VAL A 180 -11.13 11.00 -0.52
C VAL A 180 -11.35 9.72 0.26
N ALA A 181 -12.45 9.05 -0.01
CA ALA A 181 -12.79 7.77 0.58
C ALA A 181 -13.02 6.71 -0.50
N ALA A 182 -12.65 5.48 -0.20
CA ALA A 182 -12.91 4.34 -1.07
C ALA A 182 -13.04 3.05 -0.28
N GLY A 183 -13.80 2.10 -0.85
CA GLY A 183 -14.00 0.76 -0.32
C GLY A 183 -15.40 0.50 0.23
N GLU A 184 -16.09 1.53 0.72
CA GLU A 184 -17.43 1.46 1.29
C GLU A 184 -18.21 2.74 0.97
N PRO A 185 -19.55 2.76 1.10
CA PRO A 185 -20.31 4.01 1.07
C PRO A 185 -19.94 4.93 2.23
N LEU A 186 -19.83 6.22 1.96
CA LEU A 186 -19.58 7.25 2.97
C LEU A 186 -20.92 7.90 3.37
N ASN A 187 -21.15 8.02 4.67
CA ASN A 187 -22.37 8.63 5.20
C ASN A 187 -22.32 10.16 5.04
N PRO A 188 -23.44 10.82 4.71
CA PRO A 188 -23.49 12.29 4.59
C PRO A 188 -22.96 13.03 5.82
N GLU A 189 -23.29 12.56 7.02
CA GLU A 189 -22.87 13.19 8.28
C GLU A 189 -21.32 13.24 8.44
N VAL A 190 -20.61 12.32 7.81
CA VAL A 190 -19.13 12.31 7.80
C VAL A 190 -18.56 13.33 6.81
N ILE A 191 -19.34 13.67 5.78
CA ILE A 191 -18.94 14.66 4.76
C ILE A 191 -19.15 16.08 5.28
N GLU A 192 -20.16 16.28 6.12
CA GLU A 192 -20.53 17.59 6.68
C GLU A 192 -19.59 18.04 7.83
N LYS A 193 -18.88 17.10 8.44
CA LYS A 193 -17.87 17.36 9.49
C LYS A 193 -16.47 17.53 8.90
#